data_c11da4f8a515e99913d27e9c0ca796ad
#
_entry.id   c11da4f8a515e99913d27e9c0ca796ad
#
_cell.length_a   1.000
_cell.length_b   1.000
_cell.length_c   1.000
_cell.angle_alpha   90.00
_cell.angle_beta   90.00
_cell.angle_gamma   90.00
#
_symmetry.space_group_name_H-M   'P 1'
#
loop_
_entity.id
_entity.type
_entity.pdbx_description
1 polymer ?
#
loop_
_entity_poly.entity_id
_entity_poly.type
_entity_poly.pdbx_seq_one_letter_code
_entity_poly.pdbx_strand_id
1 'polypeptide(L)'
;MAKKAEIGGAGIWQVEEITQKKPLSAMTGDRDLIERLPKWLFPRFIDAESQVDIVSQSWILIVDGRVVVVDPCTGNGRDFPDFAPAHMLDTPYLERFAATGVRPEDVDFVFCTHLHMDHCGWNTMLRAGRYVPTFPNARYVMVQREFNRWDSRRPDHVPLAPNAGTFENSVLPVIEAGLADLVPDTFSITASLQIEPAPGHTIGHSMLHLAGESREAYFVGDAFHHPIEMIHPDLDSGTCESFALASQTRRRIIETCLTRNALVIPAHFPCAFGGALKLAEGELVFEPYDDPPATSLKA
;
A
#
# COMPACT_ATOMS: atom_id res chain seq x y z
N MET A 1 -10.09 11.83 -12.27
CA MET A 1 -10.06 12.81 -11.16
C MET A 1 -9.61 12.06 -9.90
N ALA A 2 -8.82 12.69 -9.03
CA ALA A 2 -8.46 12.10 -7.75
C ALA A 2 -9.73 11.86 -6.92
N LYS A 3 -9.87 10.67 -6.35
CA LYS A 3 -10.97 10.37 -5.42
C LYS A 3 -10.60 10.89 -4.03
N LYS A 4 -11.59 11.41 -3.29
CA LYS A 4 -11.41 11.95 -1.95
C LYS A 4 -12.42 11.33 -0.98
N ALA A 5 -11.98 11.02 0.24
CA ALA A 5 -12.84 10.64 1.36
C ALA A 5 -12.43 11.38 2.64
N GLU A 6 -13.36 11.47 3.59
CA GLU A 6 -13.10 11.89 4.97
C GLU A 6 -13.26 10.65 5.88
N ILE A 7 -12.19 10.21 6.52
CA ILE A 7 -12.18 9.02 7.38
C ILE A 7 -11.50 9.40 8.69
N GLY A 8 -12.20 9.23 9.81
CA GLY A 8 -11.63 9.44 11.13
C GLY A 8 -11.14 10.88 11.41
N GLY A 9 -11.63 11.88 10.69
CA GLY A 9 -11.15 13.25 10.78
C GLY A 9 -9.99 13.58 9.85
N ALA A 10 -9.49 12.59 9.08
CA ALA A 10 -8.48 12.80 8.06
C ALA A 10 -9.11 12.98 6.67
N GLY A 11 -8.66 13.96 5.91
CA GLY A 11 -8.92 14.04 4.47
C GLY A 11 -7.97 13.09 3.74
N ILE A 12 -8.50 12.17 2.95
CA ILE A 12 -7.73 11.15 2.25
C ILE A 12 -7.99 11.22 0.75
N TRP A 13 -6.94 11.29 -0.06
CA TRP A 13 -7.01 11.20 -1.52
C TRP A 13 -6.31 9.94 -1.99
N GLN A 14 -6.92 9.24 -2.93
CA GLN A 14 -6.30 8.17 -3.69
C GLN A 14 -5.61 8.74 -4.92
N VAL A 15 -4.38 8.30 -5.17
CA VAL A 15 -3.63 8.54 -6.41
C VAL A 15 -3.26 7.20 -7.03
N GLU A 16 -4.02 6.80 -8.04
CA GLU A 16 -3.74 5.59 -8.81
C GLU A 16 -2.62 5.83 -9.81
N GLU A 17 -1.63 4.94 -9.88
CA GLU A 17 -0.58 4.96 -10.89
C GLU A 17 -0.95 4.09 -12.09
N ILE A 18 -1.22 2.81 -11.85
CA ILE A 18 -1.51 1.83 -12.89
C ILE A 18 -2.42 0.73 -12.35
N THR A 19 -3.26 0.18 -13.22
CA THR A 19 -4.03 -1.04 -12.96
C THR A 19 -3.59 -2.13 -13.94
N GLN A 20 -3.31 -3.31 -13.43
CA GLN A 20 -2.89 -4.48 -14.19
C GLN A 20 -3.91 -5.61 -14.02
N LYS A 21 -4.27 -6.26 -15.12
CA LYS A 21 -5.07 -7.49 -15.07
C LYS A 21 -4.16 -8.72 -14.94
N LYS A 22 -4.53 -9.60 -14.03
CA LYS A 22 -3.85 -10.90 -13.84
C LYS A 22 -4.89 -12.01 -13.77
N PRO A 23 -4.58 -13.21 -14.29
CA PRO A 23 -5.47 -14.34 -14.06
C PRO A 23 -5.51 -14.70 -12.58
N LEU A 24 -6.70 -14.99 -12.04
CA LEU A 24 -6.86 -15.42 -10.64
C LEU A 24 -5.98 -16.63 -10.30
N SER A 25 -5.75 -17.51 -11.27
CA SER A 25 -4.83 -18.66 -11.14
C SER A 25 -3.37 -18.27 -10.87
N ALA A 26 -2.97 -17.03 -11.10
CA ALA A 26 -1.64 -16.54 -10.71
C ALA A 26 -1.56 -16.25 -9.20
N MET A 27 -2.70 -16.10 -8.52
CA MET A 27 -2.77 -15.89 -7.07
C MET A 27 -3.05 -17.18 -6.31
N THR A 28 -3.74 -18.13 -6.95
CA THR A 28 -4.04 -19.43 -6.38
C THR A 28 -3.90 -20.49 -7.45
N GLY A 29 -3.05 -21.49 -7.25
CA GLY A 29 -2.92 -22.66 -8.12
C GLY A 29 -4.08 -23.66 -7.96
N ASP A 30 -4.99 -23.43 -7.02
CA ASP A 30 -6.06 -24.36 -6.64
C ASP A 30 -7.35 -24.02 -7.40
N ARG A 31 -7.70 -24.86 -8.40
CA ARG A 31 -8.93 -24.74 -9.18
C ARG A 31 -10.18 -25.01 -8.33
N ASP A 32 -10.11 -25.93 -7.39
CA ASP A 32 -11.25 -26.29 -6.53
C ASP A 32 -11.60 -25.13 -5.60
N LEU A 33 -10.61 -24.33 -5.22
CA LEU A 33 -10.84 -23.11 -4.46
C LEU A 33 -11.65 -22.10 -5.27
N ILE A 34 -11.31 -21.90 -6.55
CA ILE A 34 -11.99 -20.95 -7.44
C ILE A 34 -13.49 -21.27 -7.56
N GLU A 35 -13.86 -22.55 -7.63
CA GLU A 35 -15.26 -22.98 -7.76
C GLU A 35 -16.09 -22.72 -6.50
N ARG A 36 -15.46 -22.52 -5.34
CA ARG A 36 -16.12 -22.32 -4.03
C ARG A 36 -16.09 -20.87 -3.55
N LEU A 37 -15.62 -19.95 -4.39
CA LEU A 37 -15.52 -18.54 -3.99
C LEU A 37 -16.90 -17.92 -3.75
N PRO A 38 -17.03 -17.07 -2.72
CA PRO A 38 -18.29 -16.40 -2.43
C PRO A 38 -18.71 -15.45 -3.55
N LYS A 39 -20.01 -15.36 -3.79
CA LYS A 39 -20.58 -14.55 -4.88
C LYS A 39 -20.26 -13.07 -4.80
N TRP A 40 -20.01 -12.53 -3.61
CA TRP A 40 -19.72 -11.11 -3.43
C TRP A 40 -18.37 -10.67 -4.04
N LEU A 41 -17.48 -11.63 -4.36
CA LEU A 41 -16.26 -11.34 -5.10
C LEU A 41 -16.53 -10.94 -6.56
N PHE A 42 -17.70 -11.36 -7.10
CA PHE A 42 -18.06 -11.18 -8.51
C PHE A 42 -19.10 -10.07 -8.69
N PRO A 43 -19.04 -9.28 -9.76
CA PRO A 43 -17.94 -9.18 -10.76
C PRO A 43 -16.84 -8.19 -10.32
N ARG A 44 -16.91 -7.66 -9.09
CA ARG A 44 -16.09 -6.51 -8.67
C ARG A 44 -14.61 -6.83 -8.55
N PHE A 45 -14.29 -7.96 -7.95
CA PHE A 45 -12.90 -8.37 -7.68
C PHE A 45 -12.43 -9.48 -8.63
N ILE A 46 -13.36 -10.21 -9.21
CA ILE A 46 -13.08 -11.28 -10.19
C ILE A 46 -14.07 -11.09 -11.33
N ASP A 47 -13.57 -10.84 -12.53
CA ASP A 47 -14.44 -10.69 -13.71
C ASP A 47 -14.89 -12.04 -14.30
N ALA A 48 -15.73 -11.98 -15.36
CA ALA A 48 -16.30 -13.15 -16.00
C ALA A 48 -15.24 -14.07 -16.66
N GLU A 49 -14.08 -13.52 -16.97
CA GLU A 49 -12.93 -14.23 -17.55
C GLU A 49 -11.94 -14.73 -16.47
N SER A 50 -12.35 -14.69 -15.19
CA SER A 50 -11.51 -15.05 -14.05
C SER A 50 -10.21 -14.23 -13.97
N GLN A 51 -10.29 -12.95 -14.36
CA GLN A 51 -9.21 -12.00 -14.17
C GLN A 51 -9.46 -11.17 -12.90
N VAL A 52 -8.38 -10.70 -12.31
CA VAL A 52 -8.36 -9.78 -11.17
C VAL A 52 -7.62 -8.50 -11.53
N ASP A 53 -8.09 -7.37 -11.04
CA ASP A 53 -7.39 -6.12 -11.16
C ASP A 53 -6.46 -5.94 -9.95
N ILE A 54 -5.18 -5.74 -10.23
CA ILE A 54 -4.15 -5.36 -9.25
C ILE A 54 -3.80 -3.90 -9.50
N VAL A 55 -4.10 -3.06 -8.54
CA VAL A 55 -3.91 -1.61 -8.65
C VAL A 55 -2.63 -1.20 -7.91
N SER A 56 -1.75 -0.43 -8.54
CA SER A 56 -0.71 0.32 -7.84
C SER A 56 -1.23 1.71 -7.56
N GLN A 57 -1.36 2.04 -6.28
CA GLN A 57 -1.96 3.29 -5.81
C GLN A 57 -1.30 3.77 -4.52
N SER A 58 -1.32 5.07 -4.32
CA SER A 58 -0.87 5.73 -3.11
C SER A 58 -1.99 6.56 -2.49
N TRP A 59 -1.81 6.95 -1.24
CA TRP A 59 -2.73 7.84 -0.54
C TRP A 59 -2.03 9.08 -0.04
N ILE A 60 -2.73 10.21 -0.13
CA ILE A 60 -2.34 11.46 0.49
C ILE A 60 -3.31 11.69 1.65
N LEU A 61 -2.79 11.76 2.87
CA LEU A 61 -3.56 12.04 4.08
C LEU A 61 -3.28 13.47 4.54
N ILE A 62 -4.33 14.23 4.82
CA ILE A 62 -4.21 15.49 5.57
C ILE A 62 -4.83 15.24 6.95
N VAL A 63 -3.99 15.16 7.97
CA VAL A 63 -4.36 14.81 9.34
C VAL A 63 -3.42 15.51 10.33
N ASP A 64 -3.94 15.98 11.46
CA ASP A 64 -3.18 16.70 12.49
C ASP A 64 -2.37 17.89 11.93
N GLY A 65 -2.90 18.56 10.87
CA GLY A 65 -2.24 19.66 10.17
C GLY A 65 -1.00 19.25 9.37
N ARG A 66 -0.83 17.95 9.06
CA ARG A 66 0.27 17.39 8.28
C ARG A 66 -0.23 16.74 7.00
N VAL A 67 0.62 16.78 5.98
CA VAL A 67 0.43 16.08 4.71
C VAL A 67 1.33 14.84 4.68
N VAL A 68 0.71 13.67 4.63
CA VAL A 68 1.41 12.37 4.64
C VAL A 68 1.12 11.61 3.36
N VAL A 69 2.15 11.13 2.67
CA VAL A 69 2.02 10.22 1.52
C VAL A 69 2.31 8.80 1.98
N VAL A 70 1.43 7.86 1.62
CA VAL A 70 1.59 6.43 1.92
C VAL A 70 1.81 5.67 0.63
N ASP A 71 2.87 4.86 0.59
CA ASP A 71 3.27 3.98 -0.52
C ASP A 71 3.26 4.67 -1.89
N PRO A 72 4.25 5.53 -2.17
CA PRO A 72 4.29 6.27 -3.43
C PRO A 72 4.74 5.39 -4.61
N CYS A 73 3.95 4.44 -4.97
CA CYS A 73 3.93 3.58 -6.17
C CYS A 73 5.31 3.23 -6.79
N THR A 74 5.33 2.92 -8.11
CA THR A 74 6.51 2.37 -8.83
C THR A 74 7.46 3.44 -9.35
N GLY A 75 6.93 4.53 -9.86
CA GLY A 75 7.75 5.59 -10.48
C GLY A 75 8.06 5.36 -11.96
N ASN A 76 8.27 6.48 -12.67
CA ASN A 76 8.56 6.45 -14.10
C ASN A 76 10.04 6.19 -14.41
N GLY A 77 10.29 5.58 -15.58
CA GLY A 77 11.63 5.37 -16.13
C GLY A 77 12.52 4.43 -15.30
N ARG A 78 11.92 3.49 -14.56
CA ARG A 78 12.64 2.50 -13.76
C ARG A 78 12.99 1.29 -14.60
N ASP A 79 14.24 0.86 -14.51
CA ASP A 79 14.73 -0.34 -15.22
C ASP A 79 14.49 -1.59 -14.38
N PHE A 80 13.40 -2.30 -14.65
CA PHE A 80 13.03 -3.58 -14.04
C PHE A 80 12.89 -4.66 -15.12
N PRO A 81 13.99 -5.12 -15.76
CA PRO A 81 13.93 -6.01 -16.92
C PRO A 81 13.26 -7.36 -16.62
N ASP A 82 13.35 -7.81 -15.37
CA ASP A 82 12.77 -9.09 -14.92
C ASP A 82 11.28 -8.96 -14.53
N PHE A 83 10.73 -7.73 -14.56
CA PHE A 83 9.32 -7.48 -14.23
C PHE A 83 8.67 -6.49 -15.21
N ALA A 84 8.34 -7.00 -16.40
CA ALA A 84 7.79 -6.20 -17.49
C ALA A 84 6.63 -5.25 -17.11
N PRO A 85 5.70 -5.60 -16.19
CA PRO A 85 4.62 -4.71 -15.80
C PRO A 85 5.05 -3.41 -15.12
N ALA A 86 6.26 -3.35 -14.55
CA ALA A 86 6.81 -2.16 -13.89
C ALA A 86 7.99 -1.54 -14.66
N HIS A 87 8.47 -2.23 -15.73
CA HIS A 87 9.63 -1.79 -16.48
C HIS A 87 9.36 -0.54 -17.30
N MET A 88 10.18 0.48 -17.12
CA MET A 88 10.18 1.73 -17.91
C MET A 88 8.80 2.40 -17.99
N LEU A 89 8.04 2.42 -16.89
CA LEU A 89 6.74 3.09 -16.87
C LEU A 89 6.85 4.57 -17.26
N ASP A 90 5.80 5.06 -17.91
CA ASP A 90 5.58 6.47 -18.21
C ASP A 90 4.10 6.80 -17.94
N THR A 91 3.80 7.02 -16.65
CA THR A 91 2.44 7.26 -16.16
C THR A 91 2.25 8.73 -15.79
N PRO A 92 1.04 9.28 -15.86
CA PRO A 92 0.75 10.63 -15.41
C PRO A 92 0.55 10.73 -13.89
N TYR A 93 1.33 9.98 -13.10
CA TYR A 93 1.18 9.94 -11.64
C TYR A 93 1.29 11.32 -10.99
N LEU A 94 2.33 12.09 -11.33
CA LEU A 94 2.54 13.42 -10.75
C LEU A 94 1.44 14.42 -11.16
N GLU A 95 0.85 14.28 -12.35
CA GLU A 95 -0.32 15.07 -12.77
C GLU A 95 -1.55 14.70 -11.94
N ARG A 96 -1.76 13.40 -11.70
CA ARG A 96 -2.84 12.90 -10.82
C ARG A 96 -2.63 13.32 -9.38
N PHE A 97 -1.38 13.30 -8.89
CA PHE A 97 -1.00 13.81 -7.59
C PHE A 97 -1.35 15.30 -7.46
N ALA A 98 -0.90 16.13 -8.40
CA ALA A 98 -1.19 17.57 -8.41
C ALA A 98 -2.71 17.88 -8.51
N ALA A 99 -3.49 17.00 -9.14
CA ALA A 99 -4.95 17.16 -9.25
C ALA A 99 -5.67 17.03 -7.88
N THR A 100 -5.00 16.55 -6.83
CA THR A 100 -5.52 16.56 -5.44
C THR A 100 -5.47 17.95 -4.81
N GLY A 101 -4.71 18.89 -5.41
CA GLY A 101 -4.42 20.21 -4.86
C GLY A 101 -3.18 20.26 -3.96
N VAL A 102 -2.55 19.11 -3.69
CA VAL A 102 -1.29 19.00 -2.94
C VAL A 102 -0.12 19.02 -3.93
N ARG A 103 0.92 19.78 -3.63
CA ARG A 103 2.17 19.77 -4.40
C ARG A 103 3.21 18.88 -3.70
N PRO A 104 4.18 18.33 -4.41
CA PRO A 104 5.27 17.56 -3.79
C PRO A 104 6.00 18.32 -2.66
N GLU A 105 6.12 19.64 -2.78
CA GLU A 105 6.78 20.51 -1.79
C GLU A 105 5.94 20.70 -0.51
N ASP A 106 4.64 20.39 -0.55
CA ASP A 106 3.72 20.54 0.58
C ASP A 106 3.68 19.28 1.48
N VAL A 107 4.36 18.19 1.07
CA VAL A 107 4.38 16.92 1.80
C VAL A 107 5.31 17.02 3.01
N ASP A 108 4.80 16.71 4.21
CA ASP A 108 5.57 16.67 5.45
C ASP A 108 6.24 15.31 5.68
N PHE A 109 5.52 14.22 5.37
CA PHE A 109 6.00 12.85 5.57
C PHE A 109 5.67 11.95 4.39
N VAL A 110 6.60 11.03 4.10
CA VAL A 110 6.37 9.88 3.23
C VAL A 110 6.56 8.62 4.08
N PHE A 111 5.58 7.75 4.11
CA PHE A 111 5.67 6.45 4.77
C PHE A 111 5.55 5.34 3.74
N CYS A 112 6.50 4.40 3.75
CA CYS A 112 6.43 3.18 2.97
C CYS A 112 6.14 2.01 3.91
N THR A 113 5.07 1.25 3.63
CA THR A 113 4.73 0.05 4.40
C THR A 113 5.85 -0.98 4.33
N HIS A 114 6.51 -1.04 3.18
CA HIS A 114 7.71 -1.81 2.90
C HIS A 114 8.45 -1.23 1.69
N LEU A 115 9.61 -1.79 1.34
CA LEU A 115 10.48 -1.21 0.32
C LEU A 115 10.54 -2.05 -0.97
N HIS A 116 9.41 -2.61 -1.41
CA HIS A 116 9.29 -3.09 -2.78
C HIS A 116 9.13 -1.92 -3.76
N MET A 117 9.48 -2.19 -5.01
CA MET A 117 9.55 -1.19 -6.07
C MET A 117 8.25 -0.40 -6.28
N ASP A 118 7.10 -1.04 -6.07
CA ASP A 118 5.77 -0.46 -6.30
C ASP A 118 5.16 0.21 -5.06
N HIS A 119 5.95 0.34 -3.97
CA HIS A 119 5.59 1.07 -2.75
C HIS A 119 6.53 2.23 -2.45
N CYS A 120 7.74 2.24 -3.01
CA CYS A 120 8.72 3.30 -2.73
C CYS A 120 9.29 3.96 -3.99
N GLY A 121 8.79 3.64 -5.16
CA GLY A 121 9.35 4.12 -6.42
C GLY A 121 9.34 5.65 -6.54
N TRP A 122 8.20 6.31 -6.35
CA TRP A 122 8.14 7.77 -6.35
C TRP A 122 8.73 8.44 -5.10
N ASN A 123 9.41 7.71 -4.20
CA ASN A 123 10.29 8.38 -3.25
C ASN A 123 11.28 9.31 -3.96
N THR A 124 11.63 8.94 -5.19
CA THR A 124 12.54 9.71 -6.03
C THR A 124 12.01 9.84 -7.44
N MET A 125 12.49 10.84 -8.15
CA MET A 125 12.26 11.02 -9.59
C MET A 125 13.57 11.23 -10.32
N LEU A 126 13.62 10.87 -11.60
CA LEU A 126 14.80 11.08 -12.43
C LEU A 126 14.85 12.54 -12.91
N ARG A 127 15.90 13.28 -12.53
CA ARG A 127 16.18 14.65 -13.03
C ARG A 127 17.63 14.74 -13.51
N ALA A 128 17.82 15.15 -14.75
CA ALA A 128 19.15 15.29 -15.35
C ALA A 128 20.04 14.04 -15.16
N GLY A 129 19.48 12.84 -15.30
CA GLY A 129 20.18 11.57 -15.18
C GLY A 129 20.49 11.12 -13.76
N ARG A 130 19.90 11.75 -12.75
CA ARG A 130 20.06 11.37 -11.32
C ARG A 130 18.69 11.22 -10.65
N TYR A 131 18.60 10.26 -9.75
CA TYR A 131 17.44 10.12 -8.88
C TYR A 131 17.55 11.14 -7.74
N VAL A 132 16.51 11.95 -7.57
CA VAL A 132 16.40 12.97 -6.51
C VAL A 132 15.09 12.79 -5.77
N PRO A 133 15.00 13.16 -4.48
CA PRO A 133 13.74 13.07 -3.73
C PRO A 133 12.59 13.79 -4.44
N THR A 134 11.47 13.09 -4.61
CA THR A 134 10.26 13.64 -5.22
C THR A 134 9.59 14.67 -4.31
N PHE A 135 9.63 14.42 -3.01
CA PHE A 135 9.03 15.26 -1.97
C PHE A 135 10.17 15.94 -1.17
N PRO A 136 10.67 17.09 -1.65
CA PRO A 136 11.95 17.64 -1.20
C PRO A 136 11.94 18.17 0.24
N ASN A 137 10.75 18.45 0.80
CA ASN A 137 10.58 18.95 2.16
C ASN A 137 10.13 17.86 3.14
N ALA A 138 9.82 16.65 2.64
CA ALA A 138 9.30 15.56 3.46
C ALA A 138 10.39 14.85 4.26
N ARG A 139 10.01 14.31 5.43
CA ARG A 139 10.75 13.24 6.10
C ARG A 139 10.23 11.90 5.59
N TYR A 140 11.13 11.05 5.14
CA TYR A 140 10.81 9.70 4.64
C TYR A 140 10.96 8.70 5.78
N VAL A 141 9.83 8.28 6.33
CA VAL A 141 9.76 7.38 7.49
C VAL A 141 9.79 5.93 7.01
N MET A 142 10.81 5.20 7.43
CA MET A 142 11.04 3.80 7.09
C MET A 142 11.33 3.00 8.35
N VAL A 143 10.72 1.83 8.49
CA VAL A 143 11.03 0.96 9.62
C VAL A 143 12.45 0.40 9.47
N GLN A 144 13.26 0.51 10.54
CA GLN A 144 14.67 0.11 10.54
C GLN A 144 14.88 -1.35 10.10
N ARG A 145 13.95 -2.26 10.46
CA ARG A 145 14.04 -3.67 10.08
C ARG A 145 13.85 -3.85 8.58
N GLU A 146 12.88 -3.13 7.99
CA GLU A 146 12.63 -3.14 6.55
C GLU A 146 13.81 -2.53 5.79
N PHE A 147 14.29 -1.37 6.24
CA PHE A 147 15.49 -0.77 5.68
C PHE A 147 16.68 -1.74 5.69
N ASN A 148 16.95 -2.39 6.81
CA ASN A 148 18.06 -3.34 6.95
C ASN A 148 17.92 -4.55 6.00
N ARG A 149 16.69 -4.97 5.71
CA ARG A 149 16.41 -6.07 4.77
C ARG A 149 16.84 -5.73 3.35
N TRP A 150 16.64 -4.49 2.94
CA TRP A 150 16.87 -4.06 1.55
C TRP A 150 18.16 -3.28 1.33
N ASP A 151 18.88 -2.89 2.37
CA ASP A 151 20.17 -2.19 2.23
C ASP A 151 21.19 -3.07 1.54
N SER A 152 21.35 -2.88 0.23
CA SER A 152 22.26 -3.63 -0.63
C SER A 152 23.74 -3.49 -0.27
N ARG A 153 24.09 -2.50 0.57
CA ARG A 153 25.45 -2.27 1.08
C ARG A 153 25.82 -3.22 2.23
N ARG A 154 24.82 -3.89 2.80
CA ARG A 154 25.05 -4.85 3.89
C ARG A 154 25.67 -6.14 3.36
N PRO A 155 26.63 -6.74 4.11
CA PRO A 155 27.27 -7.97 3.68
C PRO A 155 26.33 -9.20 3.72
N ASP A 156 25.22 -9.11 4.47
CA ASP A 156 24.20 -10.15 4.60
C ASP A 156 22.96 -9.90 3.72
N HIS A 157 23.01 -8.91 2.82
CA HIS A 157 21.93 -8.63 1.89
C HIS A 157 21.67 -9.81 0.95
N VAL A 158 20.39 -10.21 0.85
CA VAL A 158 19.92 -11.24 -0.09
C VAL A 158 19.10 -10.54 -1.17
N PRO A 159 19.57 -10.48 -2.42
CA PRO A 159 18.83 -9.87 -3.52
C PRO A 159 17.53 -10.61 -3.82
N LEU A 160 16.51 -9.86 -4.25
CA LEU A 160 15.30 -10.38 -4.85
C LEU A 160 15.16 -9.78 -6.25
N ALA A 161 15.18 -10.62 -7.29
CA ALA A 161 15.27 -10.18 -8.67
C ALA A 161 14.21 -9.12 -9.07
N PRO A 162 12.92 -9.27 -8.76
CA PRO A 162 11.93 -8.25 -9.08
C PRO A 162 12.20 -6.89 -8.43
N ASN A 163 12.90 -6.86 -7.26
CA ASN A 163 13.21 -5.64 -6.51
C ASN A 163 14.63 -5.10 -6.77
N ALA A 164 15.35 -5.66 -7.72
CA ALA A 164 16.72 -5.25 -8.03
C ALA A 164 16.80 -3.77 -8.44
N GLY A 165 17.75 -3.01 -7.88
CA GLY A 165 17.93 -1.60 -8.15
C GLY A 165 16.98 -0.66 -7.38
N THR A 166 15.97 -1.17 -6.70
CA THR A 166 15.01 -0.34 -5.96
C THR A 166 15.67 0.44 -4.82
N PHE A 167 16.54 -0.21 -4.06
CA PHE A 167 17.25 0.46 -2.97
C PHE A 167 18.10 1.62 -3.48
N GLU A 168 18.89 1.40 -4.54
CA GLU A 168 19.79 2.39 -5.14
C GLU A 168 19.03 3.57 -5.75
N ASN A 169 17.87 3.28 -6.35
CA ASN A 169 17.13 4.27 -7.13
C ASN A 169 16.10 5.02 -6.27
N SER A 170 15.50 4.39 -5.27
CA SER A 170 14.34 4.91 -4.54
C SER A 170 14.60 5.18 -3.06
N VAL A 171 15.63 4.56 -2.45
CA VAL A 171 15.92 4.68 -1.02
C VAL A 171 17.22 5.43 -0.77
N LEU A 172 18.30 5.00 -1.41
CA LEU A 172 19.63 5.58 -1.19
C LEU A 172 19.69 7.09 -1.46
N PRO A 173 19.08 7.65 -2.54
CA PRO A 173 19.12 9.09 -2.77
C PRO A 173 18.40 9.91 -1.68
N VAL A 174 17.38 9.34 -1.05
CA VAL A 174 16.68 9.96 0.10
C VAL A 174 17.58 9.97 1.34
N ILE A 175 18.33 8.89 1.58
CA ILE A 175 19.34 8.82 2.66
C ILE A 175 20.44 9.85 2.42
N GLU A 176 20.98 9.92 1.21
CA GLU A 176 22.06 10.85 0.83
C GLU A 176 21.62 12.31 0.93
N ALA A 177 20.33 12.59 0.70
CA ALA A 177 19.74 13.91 0.91
C ALA A 177 19.51 14.26 2.41
N GLY A 178 19.72 13.31 3.34
CA GLY A 178 19.48 13.50 4.77
C GLY A 178 18.01 13.60 5.15
N LEU A 179 17.10 13.07 4.30
CA LEU A 179 15.65 13.17 4.50
C LEU A 179 15.03 11.93 5.14
N ALA A 180 15.76 10.82 5.28
CA ALA A 180 15.25 9.58 5.85
C ALA A 180 15.21 9.61 7.38
N ASP A 181 14.11 9.10 7.94
CA ASP A 181 13.95 8.77 9.36
C ASP A 181 13.79 7.26 9.51
N LEU A 182 14.81 6.60 10.06
CA LEU A 182 14.75 5.18 10.37
C LEU A 182 14.18 5.00 11.77
N VAL A 183 13.00 4.36 11.84
CA VAL A 183 12.20 4.28 13.08
C VAL A 183 12.04 2.83 13.55
N PRO A 184 11.73 2.60 14.86
CA PRO A 184 11.39 1.26 15.34
C PRO A 184 10.08 0.74 14.75
N ASP A 185 9.81 -0.57 14.94
CA ASP A 185 8.63 -1.27 14.40
C ASP A 185 7.28 -0.64 14.85
N THR A 186 7.28 0.13 15.94
CA THR A 186 6.13 0.92 16.40
C THR A 186 6.57 2.36 16.57
N PHE A 187 5.91 3.26 15.88
CA PHE A 187 6.27 4.69 15.87
C PHE A 187 5.05 5.55 15.54
N SER A 188 4.91 6.71 16.17
CA SER A 188 3.85 7.67 15.85
C SER A 188 4.40 8.75 14.91
N ILE A 189 3.87 8.80 13.69
CA ILE A 189 4.19 9.86 12.71
C ILE A 189 3.53 11.16 13.14
N THR A 190 2.26 11.08 13.56
CA THR A 190 1.49 12.20 14.14
C THR A 190 0.71 11.70 15.35
N ALA A 191 -0.09 12.54 15.98
CA ALA A 191 -0.95 12.12 17.10
C ALA A 191 -1.97 11.02 16.69
N SER A 192 -2.47 11.10 15.45
CA SER A 192 -3.48 10.18 14.92
C SER A 192 -2.92 9.09 14.02
N LEU A 193 -1.63 9.12 13.64
CA LEU A 193 -1.02 8.15 12.74
C LEU A 193 0.08 7.36 13.44
N GLN A 194 -0.13 6.05 13.54
CA GLN A 194 0.80 5.13 14.19
C GLN A 194 1.22 4.00 13.25
N ILE A 195 2.53 3.74 13.18
CA ILE A 195 3.10 2.57 12.51
C ILE A 195 2.98 1.36 13.45
N GLU A 196 2.50 0.25 12.90
CA GLU A 196 2.42 -1.04 13.58
C GLU A 196 3.06 -2.15 12.74
N PRO A 197 3.74 -3.15 13.36
CA PRO A 197 4.36 -4.23 12.60
C PRO A 197 3.31 -5.11 11.94
N ALA A 198 3.55 -5.48 10.67
CA ALA A 198 2.73 -6.39 9.89
C ALA A 198 3.60 -7.37 9.07
N PRO A 199 4.56 -8.11 9.71
CA PRO A 199 5.57 -8.88 9.00
C PRO A 199 4.96 -10.08 8.26
N GLY A 200 5.63 -10.51 7.19
CA GLY A 200 5.29 -11.71 6.44
C GLY A 200 5.49 -11.53 4.94
N HIS A 201 4.88 -10.52 4.32
CA HIS A 201 5.16 -10.16 2.94
C HIS A 201 6.64 -9.80 2.79
N THR A 202 7.13 -8.84 3.56
CA THR A 202 8.55 -8.72 3.89
C THR A 202 8.75 -8.88 5.40
N ILE A 203 10.00 -9.14 5.83
CA ILE A 203 10.27 -9.34 7.25
C ILE A 203 10.07 -8.07 8.10
N GLY A 204 10.21 -6.91 7.50
CA GLY A 204 10.03 -5.61 8.14
C GLY A 204 8.76 -4.87 7.74
N HIS A 205 7.88 -5.52 6.98
CA HIS A 205 6.60 -4.93 6.55
C HIS A 205 5.81 -4.40 7.74
N SER A 206 5.21 -3.23 7.54
CA SER A 206 4.46 -2.50 8.56
C SER A 206 3.16 -1.96 7.97
N MET A 207 2.19 -1.65 8.83
CA MET A 207 0.95 -0.99 8.45
C MET A 207 0.84 0.36 9.14
N LEU A 208 0.03 1.26 8.59
CA LEU A 208 -0.26 2.56 9.19
C LEU A 208 -1.68 2.54 9.76
N HIS A 209 -1.80 2.75 11.05
CA HIS A 209 -3.06 2.91 11.76
C HIS A 209 -3.44 4.39 11.82
N LEU A 210 -4.60 4.74 11.31
CA LEU A 210 -5.28 6.02 11.51
C LEU A 210 -6.28 5.88 12.65
N ALA A 211 -5.93 6.44 13.81
CA ALA A 211 -6.81 6.52 14.97
C ALA A 211 -7.74 7.70 14.83
N GLY A 212 -8.95 7.45 14.35
CA GLY A 212 -9.96 8.48 14.14
C GLY A 212 -11.09 8.43 15.18
N GLU A 213 -11.64 9.60 15.56
CA GLU A 213 -12.73 9.69 16.55
C GLU A 213 -14.01 8.95 16.10
N SER A 214 -14.35 9.02 14.82
CA SER A 214 -15.58 8.43 14.28
C SER A 214 -15.37 7.08 13.64
N ARG A 215 -14.17 6.83 13.11
CA ARG A 215 -13.79 5.60 12.43
C ARG A 215 -12.27 5.46 12.34
N GLU A 216 -11.78 4.29 12.67
CA GLU A 216 -10.38 3.92 12.47
C GLU A 216 -10.16 3.34 11.07
N ALA A 217 -8.93 3.45 10.56
CA ALA A 217 -8.52 2.81 9.32
C ALA A 217 -7.08 2.28 9.42
N TYR A 218 -6.82 1.16 8.74
CA TYR A 218 -5.50 0.55 8.63
C TYR A 218 -5.08 0.49 7.18
N PHE A 219 -4.01 1.19 6.81
CA PHE A 219 -3.32 1.03 5.53
C PHE A 219 -2.37 -0.14 5.67
N VAL A 220 -2.76 -1.27 5.13
CA VAL A 220 -2.14 -2.57 5.43
C VAL A 220 -1.13 -3.03 4.39
N GLY A 221 -0.81 -2.18 3.40
CA GLY A 221 0.13 -2.50 2.33
C GLY A 221 -0.19 -3.86 1.70
N ASP A 222 0.83 -4.70 1.61
CA ASP A 222 0.80 -6.02 0.98
C ASP A 222 0.55 -7.17 1.96
N ALA A 223 -0.04 -6.87 3.13
CA ALA A 223 -0.62 -7.94 3.94
C ALA A 223 -1.70 -8.69 3.14
N PHE A 224 -2.39 -7.98 2.22
CA PHE A 224 -3.37 -8.55 1.29
C PHE A 224 -3.21 -7.93 -0.10
N HIS A 225 -3.12 -8.79 -1.13
CA HIS A 225 -3.11 -8.39 -2.53
C HIS A 225 -4.50 -8.50 -3.18
N HIS A 226 -5.37 -9.37 -2.66
CA HIS A 226 -6.72 -9.60 -3.16
C HIS A 226 -7.65 -10.04 -2.00
N PRO A 227 -8.97 -9.74 -2.04
CA PRO A 227 -9.91 -10.16 -1.00
C PRO A 227 -9.98 -11.68 -0.74
N ILE A 228 -9.55 -12.51 -1.69
CA ILE A 228 -9.45 -13.97 -1.49
C ILE A 228 -8.52 -14.34 -0.31
N GLU A 229 -7.46 -13.55 -0.06
CA GLU A 229 -6.52 -13.76 1.04
C GLU A 229 -7.12 -13.38 2.41
N MET A 230 -8.21 -12.59 2.42
CA MET A 230 -8.99 -12.33 3.63
C MET A 230 -9.87 -13.52 3.99
N ILE A 231 -10.48 -14.15 2.97
CA ILE A 231 -11.32 -15.35 3.15
C ILE A 231 -10.44 -16.56 3.48
N HIS A 232 -9.29 -16.64 2.85
CA HIS A 232 -8.30 -17.72 2.99
C HIS A 232 -6.95 -17.14 3.44
N PRO A 233 -6.79 -16.75 4.74
CA PRO A 233 -5.55 -16.13 5.21
C PRO A 233 -4.32 -17.05 5.12
N ASP A 234 -4.54 -18.37 4.98
CA ASP A 234 -3.51 -19.38 4.74
C ASP A 234 -3.24 -19.64 3.25
N LEU A 235 -3.72 -18.78 2.35
CA LEU A 235 -3.40 -18.88 0.94
C LEU A 235 -1.98 -18.37 0.72
N ASP A 236 -1.11 -19.23 0.18
CA ASP A 236 0.24 -18.85 -0.25
C ASP A 236 0.19 -18.47 -1.74
N SER A 237 0.25 -17.18 -2.00
CA SER A 237 0.33 -16.63 -3.36
C SER A 237 1.78 -16.60 -3.91
N GLY A 238 2.76 -17.06 -3.13
CA GLY A 238 4.18 -17.04 -3.51
C GLY A 238 4.81 -15.65 -3.48
N THR A 239 4.11 -14.66 -2.91
CA THR A 239 4.58 -13.26 -2.85
C THR A 239 5.21 -12.87 -1.52
N CYS A 240 5.17 -13.76 -0.51
CA CYS A 240 5.61 -13.48 0.85
C CYS A 240 6.99 -14.09 1.17
N GLU A 241 7.87 -13.32 1.82
CA GLU A 241 9.14 -13.83 2.36
C GLU A 241 8.94 -14.90 3.43
N SER A 242 7.87 -14.76 4.22
CA SER A 242 7.48 -15.73 5.25
C SER A 242 5.97 -15.93 5.25
N PHE A 243 5.54 -16.99 4.60
CA PHE A 243 4.11 -17.35 4.55
C PHE A 243 3.50 -17.53 5.95
N ALA A 244 4.20 -18.18 6.87
CA ALA A 244 3.70 -18.41 8.22
C ALA A 244 3.44 -17.09 8.98
N LEU A 245 4.33 -16.10 8.84
CA LEU A 245 4.14 -14.77 9.42
C LEU A 245 3.03 -14.01 8.68
N ALA A 246 2.97 -14.09 7.36
CA ALA A 246 1.91 -13.45 6.57
C ALA A 246 0.52 -13.95 6.98
N SER A 247 0.34 -15.26 7.13
CA SER A 247 -0.92 -15.85 7.59
C SER A 247 -1.31 -15.36 9.00
N GLN A 248 -0.36 -15.32 9.94
CA GLN A 248 -0.61 -14.79 11.29
C GLN A 248 -0.98 -13.31 11.26
N THR A 249 -0.27 -12.50 10.47
CA THR A 249 -0.52 -11.08 10.28
C THR A 249 -1.91 -10.85 9.69
N ARG A 250 -2.29 -11.57 8.63
CA ARG A 250 -3.62 -11.52 8.00
C ARG A 250 -4.73 -11.79 9.02
N ARG A 251 -4.62 -12.87 9.81
CA ARG A 251 -5.60 -13.20 10.85
C ARG A 251 -5.72 -12.10 11.90
N ARG A 252 -4.60 -11.56 12.37
CA ARG A 252 -4.58 -10.45 13.33
C ARG A 252 -5.25 -9.20 12.78
N ILE A 253 -4.97 -8.82 11.53
CA ILE A 253 -5.59 -7.66 10.89
C ILE A 253 -7.10 -7.86 10.75
N ILE A 254 -7.56 -9.04 10.31
CA ILE A 254 -8.98 -9.37 10.18
C ILE A 254 -9.68 -9.24 11.54
N GLU A 255 -9.14 -9.87 12.59
CA GLU A 255 -9.69 -9.80 13.95
C GLU A 255 -9.74 -8.37 14.48
N THR A 256 -8.66 -7.60 14.28
CA THR A 256 -8.57 -6.20 14.71
C THR A 256 -9.63 -5.35 14.01
N CYS A 257 -9.75 -5.44 12.68
CA CYS A 257 -10.71 -4.66 11.91
C CYS A 257 -12.16 -5.02 12.22
N LEU A 258 -12.45 -6.32 12.42
CA LEU A 258 -13.79 -6.75 12.87
C LEU A 258 -14.12 -6.21 14.26
N THR A 259 -13.19 -6.33 15.22
CA THR A 259 -13.42 -5.93 16.62
C THR A 259 -13.57 -4.42 16.76
N ARG A 260 -12.78 -3.65 16.03
CA ARG A 260 -12.78 -2.18 16.09
C ARG A 260 -13.75 -1.53 15.10
N ASN A 261 -14.42 -2.31 14.25
CA ASN A 261 -15.18 -1.80 13.11
C ASN A 261 -14.38 -0.81 12.25
N ALA A 262 -13.09 -1.12 12.07
CA ALA A 262 -12.16 -0.29 11.32
C ALA A 262 -12.19 -0.61 9.83
N LEU A 263 -11.80 0.35 9.00
CA LEU A 263 -11.56 0.11 7.58
C LEU A 263 -10.21 -0.58 7.40
N VAL A 264 -10.14 -1.53 6.47
CA VAL A 264 -8.91 -2.09 5.97
C VAL A 264 -8.65 -1.56 4.56
N ILE A 265 -7.47 -0.95 4.36
CA ILE A 265 -7.08 -0.27 3.11
C ILE A 265 -5.82 -0.97 2.56
N PRO A 266 -5.97 -2.03 1.74
CA PRO A 266 -4.86 -2.72 1.09
C PRO A 266 -4.34 -1.95 -0.12
N ALA A 267 -3.05 -2.12 -0.43
CA ALA A 267 -2.39 -1.38 -1.50
C ALA A 267 -2.93 -1.71 -2.90
N HIS A 268 -3.34 -2.96 -3.14
CA HIS A 268 -3.59 -3.46 -4.49
C HIS A 268 -5.06 -3.69 -4.85
N PHE A 269 -5.99 -3.41 -3.93
CA PHE A 269 -7.42 -3.64 -4.22
C PHE A 269 -7.99 -2.57 -5.16
N PRO A 270 -8.90 -2.93 -6.08
CA PRO A 270 -9.55 -1.98 -6.98
C PRO A 270 -10.65 -1.17 -6.25
N CYS A 271 -10.30 -0.62 -5.09
CA CYS A 271 -11.16 0.25 -4.30
C CYS A 271 -10.34 1.33 -3.62
N ALA A 272 -10.77 2.59 -3.79
CA ALA A 272 -9.98 3.77 -3.43
C ALA A 272 -9.66 3.87 -1.93
N PHE A 273 -10.59 3.46 -1.07
CA PHE A 273 -10.51 3.65 0.37
C PHE A 273 -10.72 2.33 1.12
N GLY A 274 -10.33 1.22 0.50
CA GLY A 274 -10.48 -0.11 1.09
C GLY A 274 -11.93 -0.46 1.38
N GLY A 275 -12.18 -1.04 2.55
CA GLY A 275 -13.52 -1.44 2.95
C GLY A 275 -13.63 -1.89 4.40
N ALA A 276 -14.84 -2.19 4.81
CA ALA A 276 -15.15 -2.77 6.12
C ALA A 276 -15.22 -4.29 6.03
N LEU A 277 -14.73 -4.96 7.06
CA LEU A 277 -14.94 -6.39 7.25
C LEU A 277 -16.20 -6.63 8.07
N LYS A 278 -17.01 -7.62 7.69
CA LYS A 278 -18.22 -8.03 8.40
C LYS A 278 -18.34 -9.54 8.38
N LEU A 279 -19.03 -10.07 9.38
CA LEU A 279 -19.51 -11.46 9.37
C LEU A 279 -20.99 -11.46 8.96
N ALA A 280 -21.29 -12.05 7.83
CA ALA A 280 -22.64 -12.25 7.33
C ALA A 280 -22.91 -13.77 7.25
N GLU A 281 -23.93 -14.25 7.99
CA GLU A 281 -24.27 -15.68 8.06
C GLU A 281 -23.08 -16.61 8.44
N GLY A 282 -22.11 -16.06 9.19
CA GLY A 282 -20.88 -16.76 9.59
C GLY A 282 -19.74 -16.71 8.58
N GLU A 283 -19.94 -16.10 7.42
CA GLU A 283 -18.92 -15.90 6.41
C GLU A 283 -18.33 -14.48 6.48
N LEU A 284 -17.02 -14.37 6.22
CA LEU A 284 -16.34 -13.08 6.13
C LEU A 284 -16.68 -12.39 4.80
N VAL A 285 -17.14 -11.17 4.89
CA VAL A 285 -17.46 -10.31 3.74
C VAL A 285 -16.63 -9.03 3.84
N PHE A 286 -16.03 -8.63 2.72
CA PHE A 286 -15.40 -7.33 2.57
C PHE A 286 -16.37 -6.41 1.81
N GLU A 287 -16.84 -5.35 2.48
CA GLU A 287 -17.67 -4.31 1.87
C GLU A 287 -16.80 -3.12 1.51
N PRO A 288 -16.58 -2.84 0.21
CA PRO A 288 -15.82 -1.68 -0.21
C PRO A 288 -16.42 -0.37 0.34
N TYR A 289 -15.52 0.49 0.80
CA TYR A 289 -15.87 1.85 1.21
C TYR A 289 -15.81 2.75 -0.05
N ASP A 290 -16.88 2.67 -0.84
CA ASP A 290 -17.03 3.52 -2.02
C ASP A 290 -17.72 4.80 -1.62
N ASP A 291 -17.16 5.93 -2.05
CA ASP A 291 -17.62 7.29 -1.85
C ASP A 291 -18.66 7.48 -0.71
N PRO A 292 -18.25 7.98 0.45
CA PRO A 292 -19.25 8.43 1.42
C PRO A 292 -20.13 9.44 0.67
N PRO A 293 -21.47 9.39 0.84
CA PRO A 293 -22.34 10.39 0.27
C PRO A 293 -21.78 11.76 0.65
N ALA A 294 -21.58 12.63 -0.35
CA ALA A 294 -21.08 13.96 -0.13
C ALA A 294 -21.88 14.58 1.03
N THR A 295 -21.26 14.64 2.19
CA THR A 295 -21.87 15.34 3.33
C THR A 295 -21.99 16.78 2.87
N SER A 296 -23.23 17.18 2.56
CA SER A 296 -23.56 18.58 2.31
C SER A 296 -23.04 19.37 3.51
N LEU A 297 -21.93 20.06 3.33
CA LEU A 297 -21.52 21.10 4.25
C LEU A 297 -22.71 22.06 4.35
N LYS A 298 -23.49 21.92 5.42
CA LYS A 298 -24.41 22.99 5.81
C LYS A 298 -23.53 24.16 6.17
N ALA A 299 -23.71 25.22 5.36
CA ALA A 299 -23.12 26.53 5.54
C ALA A 299 -23.43 27.11 6.94
#